data_3fc0acd36e69fb5075c1a6ec298d7ef2
#
_entry.id   3fc0acd36e69fb5075c1a6ec298d7ef2
#
_cell.length_a   1.000
_cell.length_b   1.000
_cell.length_c   1.000
_cell.angle_alpha   90.00
_cell.angle_beta   90.00
_cell.angle_gamma   90.00
#
_symmetry.space_group_name_H-M   'P 1'
#
loop_
_entity.id
_entity.type
_entity.pdbx_description
1 polymer ?
#
loop_
_entity_poly.entity_id
_entity_poly.type
_entity_poly.pdbx_seq_one_letter_code
_entity_poly.pdbx_strand_id
1 'polypeptide(L)'
;MKVDLIRSIPLFSTLTDEEFYQLAHIFVARAYRKNQVIFLEEETGNYMYLVLSGKVKVAKAGAGGKETIVAIHRAGDFFGEMALLDGKTAPATVSAMEDSKIISVSGADFHRYLMHNQKVMMQIIQVLCSRLRQVWQTQSLSSSTADARIRMGLYQLSKRHGIRDAHGTIIDLKITHQELAEMVGTSRETVTRVLSRLRERGIIEIDQRRITLINARALTIESDSQ
;
A
#
# COMPACT_ATOMS: atom_id res chain seq x y z
N MET A 1 22.42 2.76 12.37
CA MET A 1 21.21 2.19 11.70
C MET A 1 21.25 0.69 11.92
N LYS A 2 20.17 0.07 12.40
CA LYS A 2 20.16 -1.40 12.56
C LYS A 2 19.97 -2.03 11.18
N VAL A 3 21.05 -2.42 10.56
CA VAL A 3 21.10 -3.06 9.21
C VAL A 3 20.22 -4.31 9.18
N ASP A 4 20.11 -5.02 10.31
CA ASP A 4 19.25 -6.20 10.46
C ASP A 4 17.77 -5.95 10.16
N LEU A 5 17.26 -4.74 10.45
CA LEU A 5 15.88 -4.39 10.11
C LEU A 5 15.66 -4.25 8.59
N ILE A 6 16.68 -3.80 7.85
CA ILE A 6 16.61 -3.72 6.38
C ILE A 6 16.75 -5.13 5.80
N ARG A 7 17.59 -5.97 6.43
CA ARG A 7 17.76 -7.37 6.04
C ARG A 7 16.45 -8.16 6.08
N SER A 8 15.57 -7.84 7.03
CA SER A 8 14.26 -8.50 7.16
C SER A 8 13.22 -8.09 6.09
N ILE A 9 13.52 -7.10 5.23
CA ILE A 9 12.62 -6.70 4.16
C ILE A 9 12.55 -7.83 3.11
N PRO A 10 11.34 -8.25 2.68
CA PRO A 10 11.16 -9.36 1.73
C PRO A 10 11.97 -9.24 0.44
N LEU A 11 12.22 -8.01 -0.01
CA LEU A 11 13.05 -7.72 -1.20
C LEU A 11 14.44 -8.37 -1.13
N PHE A 12 15.00 -8.51 0.07
CA PHE A 12 16.35 -9.05 0.29
C PHE A 12 16.35 -10.48 0.84
N SER A 13 15.19 -11.13 0.92
CA SER A 13 15.04 -12.45 1.55
C SER A 13 15.86 -13.55 0.89
N THR A 14 16.16 -13.42 -0.39
CA THR A 14 16.93 -14.41 -1.19
C THR A 14 18.45 -14.17 -1.19
N LEU A 15 18.90 -13.05 -0.62
CA LEU A 15 20.33 -12.75 -0.51
C LEU A 15 20.95 -13.56 0.64
N THR A 16 22.23 -13.91 0.50
CA THR A 16 23.04 -14.31 1.66
C THR A 16 23.35 -13.09 2.53
N ASP A 17 23.81 -13.31 3.76
CA ASP A 17 24.22 -12.19 4.63
C ASP A 17 25.38 -11.41 4.03
N GLU A 18 26.36 -12.10 3.43
CA GLU A 18 27.49 -11.47 2.76
C GLU A 18 27.02 -10.57 1.59
N GLU A 19 26.18 -11.11 0.68
CA GLU A 19 25.60 -10.33 -0.43
C GLU A 19 24.83 -9.11 0.07
N PHE A 20 24.09 -9.26 1.17
CA PHE A 20 23.31 -8.16 1.74
C PHE A 20 24.21 -7.09 2.37
N TYR A 21 25.23 -7.49 3.16
CA TYR A 21 26.14 -6.53 3.79
C TYR A 21 26.96 -5.72 2.78
N GLN A 22 27.25 -6.28 1.61
CA GLN A 22 27.85 -5.53 0.51
C GLN A 22 26.97 -4.37 0.02
N LEU A 23 25.65 -4.47 0.20
CA LEU A 23 24.69 -3.41 -0.16
C LEU A 23 24.44 -2.41 0.96
N ALA A 24 24.90 -2.66 2.18
CA ALA A 24 24.53 -1.86 3.36
C ALA A 24 24.86 -0.35 3.23
N HIS A 25 25.88 -0.02 2.46
CA HIS A 25 26.35 1.35 2.25
C HIS A 25 25.41 2.22 1.39
N ILE A 26 24.52 1.62 0.58
CA ILE A 26 23.60 2.36 -0.29
C ILE A 26 22.31 2.78 0.42
N PHE A 27 22.08 2.31 1.64
CA PHE A 27 20.84 2.53 2.39
C PHE A 27 20.90 3.80 3.25
N VAL A 28 20.08 4.80 2.93
CA VAL A 28 19.99 6.04 3.67
C VAL A 28 18.63 6.12 4.39
N ALA A 29 18.64 6.14 5.73
CA ALA A 29 17.42 6.24 6.54
C ALA A 29 16.93 7.68 6.61
N ARG A 30 15.63 7.88 6.40
CA ARG A 30 14.92 9.16 6.54
C ARG A 30 13.66 8.97 7.37
N ALA A 31 13.32 9.97 8.18
CA ALA A 31 12.07 10.02 8.93
C ALA A 31 11.11 11.00 8.24
N TYR A 32 9.85 10.61 8.14
CA TYR A 32 8.78 11.44 7.60
C TYR A 32 7.66 11.52 8.63
N ARG A 33 7.15 12.73 8.87
CA ARG A 33 6.00 12.95 9.74
C ARG A 33 4.72 12.62 9.00
N LYS A 34 3.66 12.34 9.74
CA LYS A 34 2.32 12.17 9.18
C LYS A 34 1.97 13.31 8.20
N ASN A 35 1.39 12.97 7.05
CA ASN A 35 1.01 13.85 5.93
C ASN A 35 2.20 14.50 5.19
N GLN A 36 3.44 14.20 5.55
CA GLN A 36 4.59 14.72 4.81
C GLN A 36 4.69 14.01 3.46
N VAL A 37 4.86 14.82 2.39
CA VAL A 37 5.11 14.33 1.03
C VAL A 37 6.54 13.80 0.94
N ILE A 38 6.70 12.64 0.28
CA ILE A 38 7.98 12.01 0.01
C ILE A 38 8.47 12.41 -1.37
N PHE A 39 7.58 12.37 -2.36
CA PHE A 39 7.74 12.94 -3.70
C PHE A 39 6.38 13.20 -4.35
N LEU A 40 6.35 14.09 -5.34
CA LEU A 40 5.15 14.46 -6.08
C LEU A 40 5.02 13.66 -7.39
N GLU A 41 3.78 13.55 -7.88
CA GLU A 41 3.49 13.09 -9.24
C GLU A 41 4.26 13.96 -10.26
N GLU A 42 4.75 13.35 -11.33
CA GLU A 42 5.55 13.97 -12.40
C GLU A 42 6.98 14.42 -12.00
N GLU A 43 7.39 14.29 -10.72
CA GLU A 43 8.79 14.50 -10.37
C GLU A 43 9.70 13.46 -11.02
N THR A 44 10.92 13.85 -11.35
CA THR A 44 11.95 12.92 -11.80
C THR A 44 12.27 11.91 -10.71
N GLY A 45 12.12 10.62 -11.00
CA GLY A 45 12.37 9.54 -10.05
C GLY A 45 13.88 9.37 -9.79
N ASN A 46 14.36 9.92 -8.69
CA ASN A 46 15.78 9.87 -8.32
C ASN A 46 16.09 8.81 -7.26
N TYR A 47 15.08 8.18 -6.67
CA TYR A 47 15.24 7.26 -5.56
C TYR A 47 14.23 6.11 -5.62
N MET A 48 14.67 4.94 -5.20
CA MET A 48 13.81 3.87 -4.71
C MET A 48 13.70 3.98 -3.19
N TYR A 49 12.53 3.65 -2.66
CA TYR A 49 12.24 3.74 -1.23
C TYR A 49 11.75 2.41 -0.67
N LEU A 50 12.13 2.11 0.59
CA LEU A 50 11.66 0.93 1.32
C LEU A 50 11.06 1.40 2.66
N VAL A 51 9.87 0.95 2.96
CA VAL A 51 9.21 1.28 4.24
C VAL A 51 9.79 0.40 5.34
N LEU A 52 10.49 1.02 6.30
CA LEU A 52 11.04 0.32 7.45
C LEU A 52 10.02 0.25 8.60
N SER A 53 9.27 1.34 8.81
CA SER A 53 8.15 1.39 9.74
C SER A 53 7.17 2.48 9.32
N GLY A 54 5.90 2.35 9.74
CA GLY A 54 4.83 3.25 9.34
C GLY A 54 4.15 2.83 8.04
N LYS A 55 3.40 3.76 7.44
CA LYS A 55 2.60 3.52 6.24
C LYS A 55 2.60 4.75 5.34
N VAL A 56 2.62 4.54 4.05
CA VAL A 56 2.53 5.61 3.05
C VAL A 56 1.39 5.35 2.07
N LYS A 57 0.73 6.41 1.62
CA LYS A 57 -0.26 6.33 0.53
C LYS A 57 0.38 6.79 -0.78
N VAL A 58 0.00 6.12 -1.85
CA VAL A 58 0.26 6.51 -3.24
C VAL A 58 -1.05 7.04 -3.80
N ALA A 59 -1.08 8.29 -4.22
CA ALA A 59 -2.31 8.94 -4.67
C ALA A 59 -2.08 9.70 -5.97
N LYS A 60 -3.11 9.69 -6.82
CA LYS A 60 -3.18 10.50 -8.04
C LYS A 60 -4.09 11.69 -7.83
N ALA A 61 -3.67 12.84 -8.34
CA ALA A 61 -4.54 13.99 -8.43
C ALA A 61 -5.64 13.75 -9.46
N GLY A 62 -6.89 13.95 -9.04
CA GLY A 62 -8.06 13.87 -9.90
C GLY A 62 -8.66 15.24 -10.20
N ALA A 63 -9.63 15.29 -11.10
CA ALA A 63 -10.35 16.50 -11.43
C ALA A 63 -10.99 17.14 -10.19
N GLY A 64 -10.88 18.47 -10.06
CA GLY A 64 -11.47 19.22 -8.94
C GLY A 64 -10.73 19.07 -7.61
N GLY A 65 -9.44 18.70 -7.61
CA GLY A 65 -8.62 18.59 -6.41
C GLY A 65 -8.90 17.35 -5.55
N LYS A 66 -9.68 16.40 -6.06
CA LYS A 66 -9.90 15.11 -5.39
C LYS A 66 -8.68 14.21 -5.58
N GLU A 67 -8.22 13.58 -4.51
CA GLU A 67 -7.22 12.53 -4.58
C GLU A 67 -7.88 11.16 -4.81
N THR A 68 -7.21 10.29 -5.56
CA THR A 68 -7.54 8.87 -5.65
C THR A 68 -6.38 8.07 -5.09
N ILE A 69 -6.59 7.35 -4.00
CA ILE A 69 -5.59 6.47 -3.41
C ILE A 69 -5.50 5.20 -4.27
N VAL A 70 -4.37 5.02 -4.94
CA VAL A 70 -4.12 3.86 -5.81
C VAL A 70 -3.41 2.72 -5.09
N ALA A 71 -2.64 3.02 -4.04
CA ALA A 71 -1.99 2.01 -3.19
C ALA A 71 -1.66 2.54 -1.79
N ILE A 72 -1.53 1.63 -0.84
CA ILE A 72 -0.94 1.88 0.49
C ILE A 72 0.20 0.89 0.68
N HIS A 73 1.38 1.42 1.03
CA HIS A 73 2.56 0.62 1.36
C HIS A 73 2.81 0.65 2.87
N ARG A 74 3.26 -0.48 3.40
CA ARG A 74 3.58 -0.69 4.82
C ARG A 74 5.01 -1.18 5.00
N ALA A 75 5.43 -1.36 6.24
CA ALA A 75 6.74 -1.95 6.55
C ALA A 75 6.98 -3.24 5.74
N GLY A 76 8.13 -3.31 5.08
CA GLY A 76 8.53 -4.38 4.16
C GLY A 76 8.22 -4.11 2.68
N ASP A 77 7.37 -3.14 2.35
CA ASP A 77 7.10 -2.75 0.96
C ASP A 77 8.15 -1.78 0.43
N PHE A 78 8.28 -1.72 -0.90
CA PHE A 78 9.07 -0.72 -1.62
C PHE A 78 8.21 0.05 -2.63
N PHE A 79 8.70 1.25 -3.02
CA PHE A 79 8.05 2.13 -4.00
C PHE A 79 9.10 3.07 -4.65
N GLY A 80 8.69 3.81 -5.70
CA GLY A 80 9.57 4.72 -6.45
C GLY A 80 10.47 4.02 -7.48
N GLU A 81 10.38 2.69 -7.59
CA GLU A 81 11.16 1.88 -8.52
C GLU A 81 10.77 2.09 -9.99
N MET A 82 9.50 2.44 -10.26
CA MET A 82 8.98 2.50 -11.63
C MET A 82 9.76 3.50 -12.48
N ALA A 83 9.95 4.71 -11.98
CA ALA A 83 10.69 5.76 -12.68
C ALA A 83 12.16 5.40 -12.91
N LEU A 84 12.77 4.62 -12.02
CA LEU A 84 14.15 4.12 -12.19
C LEU A 84 14.24 2.99 -13.21
N LEU A 85 13.17 2.21 -13.38
CA LEU A 85 13.12 1.07 -14.30
C LEU A 85 12.77 1.49 -15.72
N ASP A 86 11.83 2.44 -15.90
CA ASP A 86 11.31 2.82 -17.22
C ASP A 86 11.78 4.20 -17.70
N GLY A 87 12.55 4.92 -16.86
CA GLY A 87 13.12 6.23 -17.19
C GLY A 87 12.09 7.37 -17.27
N LYS A 88 10.87 7.16 -16.76
CA LYS A 88 9.80 8.16 -16.77
C LYS A 88 9.72 8.90 -15.44
N THR A 89 8.80 9.86 -15.35
CA THR A 89 8.50 10.57 -14.11
C THR A 89 7.67 9.71 -13.15
N ALA A 90 7.58 10.15 -11.90
CA ALA A 90 6.77 9.48 -10.88
C ALA A 90 5.28 9.46 -11.31
N PRO A 91 4.62 8.29 -11.35
CA PRO A 91 3.25 8.17 -11.85
C PRO A 91 2.19 8.66 -10.85
N ALA A 92 2.58 8.98 -9.62
CA ALA A 92 1.68 9.40 -8.54
C ALA A 92 2.46 10.07 -7.41
N THR A 93 1.78 10.86 -6.59
CA THR A 93 2.32 11.45 -5.35
C THR A 93 2.36 10.41 -4.24
N VAL A 94 3.44 10.42 -3.44
CA VAL A 94 3.55 9.57 -2.25
C VAL A 94 3.70 10.41 -0.99
N SER A 95 2.89 10.13 0.04
CA SER A 95 2.92 10.80 1.32
C SER A 95 2.75 9.84 2.50
N ALA A 96 3.29 10.21 3.66
CA ALA A 96 3.20 9.41 4.88
C ALA A 96 1.79 9.50 5.50
N MET A 97 1.16 8.37 5.82
CA MET A 97 -0.14 8.31 6.52
C MET A 97 0.02 8.43 8.05
N GLU A 98 1.19 8.09 8.55
CA GLU A 98 1.61 8.16 9.95
C GLU A 98 3.11 8.44 10.00
N ASP A 99 3.65 8.73 11.18
CA ASP A 99 5.09 8.90 11.33
C ASP A 99 5.81 7.64 10.87
N SER A 100 6.69 7.79 9.89
CA SER A 100 7.26 6.69 9.13
C SER A 100 8.78 6.79 9.04
N LYS A 101 9.46 5.64 9.08
CA LYS A 101 10.89 5.52 8.78
C LYS A 101 11.04 4.83 7.43
N ILE A 102 11.74 5.47 6.52
CA ILE A 102 11.90 5.05 5.13
C ILE A 102 13.37 5.02 4.79
N ILE A 103 13.80 3.97 4.11
CA ILE A 103 15.12 3.87 3.52
C ILE A 103 15.02 4.38 2.09
N SER A 104 15.94 5.25 1.69
CA SER A 104 16.13 5.65 0.29
C SER A 104 17.40 5.04 -0.28
N VAL A 105 17.30 4.60 -1.53
CA VAL A 105 18.42 4.15 -2.37
C VAL A 105 18.46 5.09 -3.56
N SER A 106 19.61 5.71 -3.84
CA SER A 106 19.74 6.62 -4.99
C SER A 106 19.57 5.87 -6.31
N GLY A 107 19.11 6.57 -7.37
CA GLY A 107 19.02 5.98 -8.72
C GLY A 107 20.37 5.48 -9.22
N ALA A 108 21.45 6.18 -8.92
CA ALA A 108 22.82 5.74 -9.26
C ALA A 108 23.16 4.41 -8.58
N ASP A 109 22.87 4.27 -7.28
CA ASP A 109 23.12 3.05 -6.53
C ASP A 109 22.17 1.92 -6.94
N PHE A 110 20.90 2.25 -7.23
CA PHE A 110 19.94 1.30 -7.79
C PHE A 110 20.47 0.67 -9.07
N HIS A 111 20.89 1.49 -10.04
CA HIS A 111 21.44 1.01 -11.31
C HIS A 111 22.74 0.25 -11.13
N ARG A 112 23.63 0.74 -10.26
CA ARG A 112 24.95 0.13 -10.06
C ARG A 112 24.89 -1.20 -9.33
N TYR A 113 24.06 -1.34 -8.30
CA TYR A 113 24.09 -2.47 -7.36
C TYR A 113 22.84 -3.35 -7.41
N LEU A 114 21.64 -2.76 -7.48
CA LEU A 114 20.39 -3.54 -7.40
C LEU A 114 19.96 -4.05 -8.76
N MET A 115 20.08 -3.24 -9.81
CA MET A 115 19.64 -3.60 -11.17
C MET A 115 20.43 -4.80 -11.74
N HIS A 116 21.68 -4.97 -11.35
CA HIS A 116 22.52 -6.09 -11.77
C HIS A 116 22.46 -7.30 -10.82
N ASN A 117 21.75 -7.17 -9.69
CA ASN A 117 21.53 -8.29 -8.78
C ASN A 117 20.29 -9.08 -9.19
N GLN A 118 20.50 -10.22 -9.84
CA GLN A 118 19.43 -11.05 -10.39
C GLN A 118 18.40 -11.45 -9.31
N LYS A 119 18.84 -11.74 -8.08
CA LYS A 119 17.96 -12.15 -6.98
C LYS A 119 17.02 -10.98 -6.59
N VAL A 120 17.56 -9.76 -6.43
CA VAL A 120 16.79 -8.57 -6.10
C VAL A 120 15.83 -8.20 -7.23
N MET A 121 16.31 -8.22 -8.49
CA MET A 121 15.46 -7.91 -9.64
C MET A 121 14.30 -8.91 -9.79
N MET A 122 14.53 -10.20 -9.54
CA MET A 122 13.46 -11.18 -9.56
C MET A 122 12.39 -10.90 -8.49
N GLN A 123 12.79 -10.48 -7.29
CA GLN A 123 11.85 -10.05 -6.25
C GLN A 123 11.05 -8.82 -6.67
N ILE A 124 11.69 -7.81 -7.28
CA ILE A 124 11.00 -6.63 -7.82
C ILE A 124 9.97 -7.06 -8.86
N ILE A 125 10.35 -7.88 -9.83
CA ILE A 125 9.45 -8.36 -10.89
C ILE A 125 8.25 -9.12 -10.29
N GLN A 126 8.47 -10.01 -9.33
CA GLN A 126 7.39 -10.75 -8.68
C GLN A 126 6.38 -9.82 -7.97
N VAL A 127 6.89 -8.79 -7.27
CA VAL A 127 6.03 -7.79 -6.62
C VAL A 127 5.26 -6.98 -7.66
N LEU A 128 5.90 -6.53 -8.75
CA LEU A 128 5.22 -5.79 -9.83
C LEU A 128 4.14 -6.65 -10.51
N CYS A 129 4.42 -7.93 -10.77
CA CYS A 129 3.41 -8.86 -11.28
C CYS A 129 2.21 -9.02 -10.32
N SER A 130 2.48 -9.07 -9.01
CA SER A 130 1.43 -9.13 -7.99
C SER A 130 0.58 -7.87 -7.97
N ARG A 131 1.21 -6.68 -8.04
CA ARG A 131 0.52 -5.38 -8.13
C ARG A 131 -0.34 -5.30 -9.39
N LEU A 132 0.17 -5.74 -10.54
CA LEU A 132 -0.59 -5.75 -11.79
C LEU A 132 -1.83 -6.65 -11.71
N ARG A 133 -1.71 -7.85 -11.16
CA ARG A 133 -2.87 -8.75 -10.93
C ARG A 133 -3.94 -8.09 -10.03
N GLN A 134 -3.52 -7.34 -9.00
CA GLN A 134 -4.45 -6.62 -8.13
C GLN A 134 -5.22 -5.53 -8.89
N VAL A 135 -4.53 -4.77 -9.77
CA VAL A 135 -5.18 -3.77 -10.61
C VAL A 135 -6.25 -4.42 -11.50
N TRP A 136 -5.96 -5.55 -12.15
CA TRP A 136 -6.95 -6.26 -12.96
C TRP A 136 -8.17 -6.73 -12.16
N GLN A 137 -7.95 -7.24 -10.94
CA GLN A 137 -9.05 -7.62 -10.04
C GLN A 137 -9.93 -6.43 -9.65
N THR A 138 -9.33 -5.25 -9.49
CA THR A 138 -10.06 -4.03 -9.14
C THR A 138 -10.82 -3.47 -10.35
N GLN A 139 -10.25 -3.52 -11.54
CA GLN A 139 -10.90 -3.06 -12.77
C GLN A 139 -12.18 -3.83 -13.09
N SER A 140 -12.24 -5.12 -12.82
CA SER A 140 -13.47 -5.91 -13.04
C SER A 140 -14.65 -5.44 -12.17
N LEU A 141 -14.39 -4.60 -11.16
CA LEU A 141 -15.37 -4.05 -10.23
C LEU A 141 -15.79 -2.59 -10.58
N SER A 142 -15.19 -1.99 -11.60
CA SER A 142 -15.45 -0.57 -11.94
C SER A 142 -16.92 -0.31 -12.34
N SER A 143 -17.63 -1.31 -12.83
CA SER A 143 -19.06 -1.26 -13.15
C SER A 143 -19.99 -1.60 -11.97
N SER A 144 -19.45 -1.91 -10.78
CA SER A 144 -20.23 -2.34 -9.64
C SER A 144 -20.78 -1.14 -8.84
N THR A 145 -21.80 -1.40 -7.99
CA THR A 145 -22.35 -0.38 -7.09
C THR A 145 -21.30 0.13 -6.10
N ALA A 146 -21.49 1.34 -5.56
CA ALA A 146 -20.60 1.89 -4.52
C ALA A 146 -20.52 0.96 -3.29
N ASP A 147 -21.61 0.28 -2.95
CA ASP A 147 -21.65 -0.72 -1.87
C ASP A 147 -20.69 -1.88 -2.16
N ALA A 148 -20.77 -2.46 -3.35
CA ALA A 148 -19.89 -3.56 -3.76
C ALA A 148 -18.42 -3.13 -3.79
N ARG A 149 -18.11 -1.94 -4.27
CA ARG A 149 -16.73 -1.41 -4.27
C ARG A 149 -16.19 -1.21 -2.85
N ILE A 150 -17.01 -0.70 -1.92
CA ILE A 150 -16.62 -0.54 -0.50
C ILE A 150 -16.36 -1.90 0.14
N ARG A 151 -17.24 -2.87 -0.04
CA ARG A 151 -17.07 -4.24 0.49
C ARG A 151 -15.79 -4.89 -0.04
N MET A 152 -15.55 -4.79 -1.33
CA MET A 152 -14.35 -5.33 -1.95
C MET A 152 -13.09 -4.59 -1.48
N GLY A 153 -13.13 -3.27 -1.33
CA GLY A 153 -12.04 -2.48 -0.75
C GLY A 153 -11.68 -2.96 0.65
N LEU A 154 -12.66 -3.17 1.53
CA LEU A 154 -12.45 -3.73 2.87
C LEU A 154 -11.85 -5.15 2.81
N TYR A 155 -12.35 -5.99 1.91
CA TYR A 155 -11.81 -7.34 1.73
C TYR A 155 -10.35 -7.31 1.27
N GLN A 156 -9.99 -6.47 0.30
CA GLN A 156 -8.61 -6.31 -0.16
C GLN A 156 -7.69 -5.75 0.94
N LEU A 157 -8.16 -4.76 1.71
CA LEU A 157 -7.44 -4.25 2.87
C LEU A 157 -7.19 -5.34 3.91
N SER A 158 -8.18 -6.20 4.17
CA SER A 158 -8.01 -7.32 5.10
C SER A 158 -6.99 -8.36 4.64
N LYS A 159 -6.87 -8.56 3.33
CA LYS A 159 -5.84 -9.47 2.76
C LYS A 159 -4.43 -8.91 2.88
N ARG A 160 -4.26 -7.59 2.71
CA ARG A 160 -2.95 -6.94 2.73
C ARG A 160 -2.50 -6.50 4.12
N HIS A 161 -3.43 -6.04 4.95
CA HIS A 161 -3.18 -5.41 6.24
C HIS A 161 -3.92 -6.13 7.38
N GLY A 162 -4.42 -7.35 7.14
CA GLY A 162 -5.19 -8.09 8.12
C GLY A 162 -4.31 -8.83 9.11
N ILE A 163 -4.66 -8.71 10.39
CA ILE A 163 -4.16 -9.54 11.48
C ILE A 163 -5.33 -10.38 11.95
N ARG A 164 -5.19 -11.70 11.94
CA ARG A 164 -6.23 -12.62 12.42
C ARG A 164 -6.15 -12.77 13.92
N ASP A 165 -7.30 -12.73 14.58
CA ASP A 165 -7.48 -13.08 15.98
C ASP A 165 -8.70 -14.00 16.18
N ALA A 166 -9.08 -14.25 17.45
CA ALA A 166 -10.22 -15.10 17.80
C ALA A 166 -11.57 -14.52 17.35
N HIS A 167 -11.69 -13.20 17.15
CA HIS A 167 -12.93 -12.50 16.80
C HIS A 167 -13.06 -12.24 15.30
N GLY A 168 -11.95 -12.35 14.52
CA GLY A 168 -12.03 -12.12 13.08
C GLY A 168 -10.72 -11.68 12.43
N THR A 169 -10.80 -10.75 11.50
CA THR A 169 -9.62 -10.17 10.85
C THR A 169 -9.60 -8.66 11.08
N ILE A 170 -8.68 -8.19 11.92
CA ILE A 170 -8.45 -6.78 12.17
C ILE A 170 -7.68 -6.21 10.98
N ILE A 171 -8.21 -5.17 10.33
CA ILE A 171 -7.46 -4.40 9.34
C ILE A 171 -6.51 -3.48 10.13
N ASP A 172 -5.23 -3.85 10.18
CA ASP A 172 -4.20 -3.05 10.86
C ASP A 172 -3.81 -1.82 10.04
N LEU A 173 -4.82 -1.00 9.80
CA LEU A 173 -4.71 0.27 9.10
C LEU A 173 -5.73 1.25 9.70
N LYS A 174 -5.25 2.35 10.28
CA LYS A 174 -6.11 3.44 10.70
C LYS A 174 -6.51 4.25 9.47
N ILE A 175 -7.55 3.80 8.77
CA ILE A 175 -8.09 4.47 7.59
C ILE A 175 -9.29 5.32 7.96
N THR A 176 -9.34 6.54 7.45
CA THR A 176 -10.52 7.41 7.59
C THR A 176 -11.58 7.05 6.55
N HIS A 177 -12.84 7.44 6.79
CA HIS A 177 -13.92 7.28 5.80
C HIS A 177 -13.61 8.03 4.49
N GLN A 178 -12.89 9.15 4.58
CA GLN A 178 -12.45 9.93 3.42
C GLN A 178 -11.42 9.13 2.60
N GLU A 179 -10.37 8.61 3.24
CA GLU A 179 -9.35 7.80 2.56
C GLU A 179 -9.95 6.53 1.93
N LEU A 180 -10.89 5.87 2.63
CA LEU A 180 -11.59 4.71 2.04
C LEU A 180 -12.43 5.13 0.83
N ALA A 181 -13.10 6.29 0.89
CA ALA A 181 -13.87 6.83 -0.23
C ALA A 181 -12.98 7.12 -1.46
N GLU A 182 -11.81 7.71 -1.24
CA GLU A 182 -10.79 7.97 -2.26
C GLU A 182 -10.24 6.69 -2.90
N MET A 183 -10.08 5.62 -2.09
CA MET A 183 -9.63 4.31 -2.59
C MET A 183 -10.65 3.63 -3.50
N VAL A 184 -11.94 3.73 -3.17
CA VAL A 184 -13.00 2.98 -3.87
C VAL A 184 -13.80 3.83 -4.87
N GLY A 185 -13.41 5.10 -5.03
CA GLY A 185 -14.05 6.01 -5.98
C GLY A 185 -15.49 6.35 -5.63
N THR A 186 -15.77 6.79 -4.38
CA THR A 186 -17.11 7.18 -3.91
C THR A 186 -17.04 8.38 -2.97
N SER A 187 -18.18 8.78 -2.36
CA SER A 187 -18.21 9.86 -1.37
C SER A 187 -18.04 9.35 0.06
N ARG A 188 -17.51 10.21 0.95
CA ARG A 188 -17.35 9.93 2.38
C ARG A 188 -18.69 9.55 3.04
N GLU A 189 -19.77 10.23 2.65
CA GLU A 189 -21.12 10.00 3.15
C GLU A 189 -21.60 8.58 2.77
N THR A 190 -21.34 8.16 1.53
CA THR A 190 -21.66 6.80 1.07
C THR A 190 -20.90 5.75 1.86
N VAL A 191 -19.59 5.96 2.09
CA VAL A 191 -18.78 5.07 2.94
C VAL A 191 -19.38 5.00 4.35
N THR A 192 -19.68 6.14 4.98
CA THR A 192 -20.25 6.18 6.33
C THR A 192 -21.53 5.36 6.42
N ARG A 193 -22.45 5.54 5.46
CA ARG A 193 -23.73 4.82 5.41
C ARG A 193 -23.53 3.30 5.23
N VAL A 194 -22.63 2.89 4.34
CA VAL A 194 -22.38 1.46 4.10
C VAL A 194 -21.70 0.81 5.31
N LEU A 195 -20.70 1.45 5.93
CA LEU A 195 -20.04 0.95 7.13
C LEU A 195 -21.01 0.82 8.31
N SER A 196 -21.92 1.79 8.52
CA SER A 196 -22.95 1.70 9.56
C SER A 196 -23.83 0.47 9.35
N ARG A 197 -24.33 0.26 8.13
CA ARG A 197 -25.14 -0.92 7.78
C ARG A 197 -24.39 -2.25 7.96
N LEU A 198 -23.12 -2.33 7.58
CA LEU A 198 -22.29 -3.53 7.78
C LEU A 198 -22.10 -3.83 9.27
N ARG A 199 -21.92 -2.79 10.10
CA ARG A 199 -21.79 -2.91 11.56
C ARG A 199 -23.12 -3.38 12.19
N GLU A 200 -24.24 -2.79 11.81
CA GLU A 200 -25.59 -3.20 12.29
C GLU A 200 -25.90 -4.66 11.97
N ARG A 201 -25.37 -5.17 10.84
CA ARG A 201 -25.50 -6.58 10.43
C ARG A 201 -24.46 -7.51 11.09
N GLY A 202 -23.60 -7.02 11.96
CA GLY A 202 -22.54 -7.80 12.61
C GLY A 202 -21.47 -8.34 11.65
N ILE A 203 -21.34 -7.76 10.44
CA ILE A 203 -20.33 -8.17 9.44
C ILE A 203 -18.97 -7.56 9.79
N ILE A 204 -18.98 -6.35 10.33
CA ILE A 204 -17.78 -5.63 10.78
C ILE A 204 -18.00 -5.03 12.16
N GLU A 205 -16.90 -4.81 12.86
CA GLU A 205 -16.81 -3.91 14.02
C GLU A 205 -15.86 -2.76 13.72
N ILE A 206 -16.11 -1.60 14.34
CA ILE A 206 -15.26 -0.41 14.20
C ILE A 206 -14.92 0.09 15.59
N ASP A 207 -13.63 0.04 15.95
CA ASP A 207 -13.09 0.61 17.18
C ASP A 207 -11.87 1.48 16.87
N GLN A 208 -11.84 2.72 17.42
CA GLN A 208 -10.72 3.67 17.28
C GLN A 208 -10.15 3.80 15.85
N ARG A 209 -11.03 3.82 14.84
CA ARG A 209 -10.71 3.84 13.40
C ARG A 209 -10.05 2.55 12.87
N ARG A 210 -10.09 1.46 13.62
CA ARG A 210 -9.76 0.12 13.14
C ARG A 210 -11.04 -0.61 12.77
N ILE A 211 -11.02 -1.33 11.67
CA ILE A 211 -12.14 -2.13 11.18
C ILE A 211 -11.77 -3.59 11.36
N THR A 212 -12.61 -4.32 12.09
CA THR A 212 -12.50 -5.77 12.26
C THR A 212 -13.56 -6.44 11.41
N LEU A 213 -13.15 -7.34 10.54
CA LEU A 213 -14.06 -8.18 9.76
C LEU A 213 -14.43 -9.41 10.58
N ILE A 214 -15.66 -9.46 11.07
CA ILE A 214 -16.20 -10.61 11.81
C ILE A 214 -16.54 -11.73 10.84
N ASN A 215 -17.16 -11.39 9.70
CA ASN A 215 -17.48 -12.34 8.65
C ASN A 215 -16.96 -11.85 7.29
N ALA A 216 -15.69 -12.16 7.00
CA ALA A 216 -15.07 -11.74 5.74
C ALA A 216 -15.75 -12.34 4.48
N ARG A 217 -16.39 -13.53 4.59
CA ARG A 217 -17.13 -14.13 3.47
C ARG A 217 -18.37 -13.34 3.10
N ALA A 218 -19.05 -12.71 4.08
CA ALA A 218 -20.22 -11.88 3.82
C ALA A 218 -19.92 -10.59 3.04
N LEU A 219 -18.64 -10.19 2.94
CA LEU A 219 -18.24 -9.06 2.10
C LEU A 219 -18.20 -9.41 0.61
N THR A 220 -17.96 -10.68 0.26
CA THR A 220 -17.80 -11.15 -1.12
C THR A 220 -19.09 -11.77 -1.70
N ILE A 221 -20.07 -12.06 -0.86
CA ILE A 221 -21.37 -12.53 -1.30
C ILE A 221 -22.21 -11.30 -1.60
N GLU A 222 -22.55 -11.08 -2.86
CA GLU A 222 -23.61 -10.16 -3.23
C GLU A 222 -24.90 -10.62 -2.54
N SER A 223 -25.41 -9.83 -1.63
CA SER A 223 -26.77 -10.00 -1.20
C SER A 223 -27.68 -9.47 -2.33
N ASP A 224 -27.84 -10.23 -3.39
CA ASP A 224 -29.04 -10.18 -4.21
C ASP A 224 -30.19 -10.63 -3.32
N SER A 225 -30.83 -9.69 -2.67
CA SER A 225 -32.18 -9.84 -2.13
C SER A 225 -32.69 -8.47 -1.74
N GLN A 226 -33.44 -7.88 -2.66
CA GLN A 226 -34.51 -6.89 -2.53
C GLN A 226 -34.15 -5.51 -1.97
#